data_c32952c252d6b1064829e758e6a587d3
#
_entry.id   c32952c252d6b1064829e758e6a587d3
#
_cell.length_a   1.000
_cell.length_b   1.000
_cell.length_c   1.000
_cell.angle_alpha   90.00
_cell.angle_beta   90.00
_cell.angle_gamma   90.00
#
_symmetry.space_group_name_H-M   'P 1'
#
loop_
_entity.id
_entity.type
_entity.pdbx_description
1 polymer ?
#
loop_
_entity_poly.entity_id
_entity_poly.type
_entity_poly.pdbx_seq_one_letter_code
_entity_poly.pdbx_strand_id
1 'polypeptide(L)'
;MKILHTADIHLGDLTGPVRDGKNARRQDTIACMKYIAQRAATETPNVTIIAGDLFNRSRVWADTALDDVNDAITEFIRPLCRSSEHVVLLFGTENHDNPRAFETVREITKDEKNLHIYTAPGVEKLTTSAGPVQILALPGFDKGRLRLFCPGADKETENRNATALINDVLLGLSTELDKSIPSILVAHYTVAGSEADNGSTFLAGQDVVILPSTIDSTGVDLACFGHIHRPQKLPCNTPAYYCGSPNQLNFNDEGVKHGFWLHRIYTSPVGEPGTAVETKFDQTPERQHYTYRMGPEDVTAFTASGELPEAPEPLKDAIVRVRYNCTAEQEKALNKADLQKKLLAAGAFYVAEVLPEDVEDVAGESEVTEHEGPTEALERYLKKLEVTPEEAARLMELAAPLIKKAD
;
A
#
# COMPACT_ATOMS: atom_id res chain seq x y z
N MET A 1 18.57 17.37 10.38
CA MET A 1 17.88 17.27 9.09
C MET A 1 16.48 16.73 9.29
N LYS A 2 15.43 17.33 8.72
CA LYS A 2 14.03 16.88 8.82
C LYS A 2 13.64 16.14 7.55
N ILE A 3 12.97 15.00 7.70
CA ILE A 3 12.50 14.15 6.59
C ILE A 3 11.03 13.83 6.81
N LEU A 4 10.21 14.04 5.77
CA LEU A 4 8.84 13.54 5.71
C LEU A 4 8.86 12.29 4.82
N HIS A 5 8.33 11.16 5.33
CA HIS A 5 8.30 9.90 4.62
C HIS A 5 6.85 9.41 4.49
N THR A 6 6.39 9.28 3.26
CA THR A 6 5.10 8.71 2.85
C THR A 6 5.29 7.71 1.72
N ALA A 7 4.31 6.84 1.49
CA ALA A 7 4.31 5.81 0.45
C ALA A 7 2.88 5.35 0.18
N ASP A 8 2.70 4.45 -0.79
CA ASP A 8 1.48 3.67 -1.00
C ASP A 8 0.22 4.57 -1.04
N ILE A 9 0.30 5.64 -1.83
CA ILE A 9 -0.78 6.63 -1.95
C ILE A 9 -2.01 6.02 -2.63
N HIS A 10 -1.77 5.14 -3.62
CA HIS A 10 -2.82 4.47 -4.40
C HIS A 10 -3.89 5.43 -4.92
N LEU A 11 -3.45 6.56 -5.51
CA LEU A 11 -4.37 7.51 -6.11
C LEU A 11 -5.10 6.87 -7.29
N GLY A 12 -6.42 6.86 -7.22
CA GLY A 12 -7.29 6.27 -8.22
C GLY A 12 -8.65 5.89 -7.64
N ASP A 13 -9.51 5.31 -8.47
CA ASP A 13 -10.82 4.85 -8.03
C ASP A 13 -10.67 3.57 -7.19
N LEU A 14 -11.13 3.66 -5.95
CA LEU A 14 -11.26 2.54 -5.02
C LEU A 14 -12.73 2.09 -4.97
N THR A 15 -12.98 0.89 -4.45
CA THR A 15 -14.34 0.37 -4.24
C THR A 15 -15.11 1.27 -3.28
N GLY A 16 -16.20 1.87 -3.75
CA GLY A 16 -16.99 2.80 -2.95
C GLY A 16 -18.06 3.52 -3.77
N PRO A 17 -18.87 4.39 -3.12
CA PRO A 17 -19.95 5.10 -3.78
C PRO A 17 -19.42 6.21 -4.68
N VAL A 18 -20.21 6.49 -5.73
CA VAL A 18 -20.04 7.70 -6.54
C VAL A 18 -20.92 8.80 -5.94
N ARG A 19 -20.34 9.97 -5.64
CA ARG A 19 -21.03 11.16 -5.15
C ARG A 19 -20.64 12.35 -6.01
N ASP A 20 -21.62 13.11 -6.46
CA ASP A 20 -21.41 14.27 -7.36
C ASP A 20 -20.53 13.94 -8.58
N GLY A 21 -20.73 12.75 -9.16
CA GLY A 21 -20.01 12.25 -10.31
C GLY A 21 -18.56 11.81 -10.06
N LYS A 22 -18.12 11.78 -8.79
CA LYS A 22 -16.76 11.38 -8.40
C LYS A 22 -16.77 10.15 -7.51
N ASN A 23 -15.76 9.32 -7.64
CA ASN A 23 -15.52 8.23 -6.69
C ASN A 23 -15.18 8.83 -5.32
N ALA A 24 -15.99 8.53 -4.31
CA ALA A 24 -15.83 9.14 -3.00
C ALA A 24 -14.56 8.65 -2.27
N ARG A 25 -14.14 7.42 -2.52
CA ARG A 25 -12.91 6.86 -1.95
C ARG A 25 -11.65 7.51 -2.52
N ARG A 26 -11.68 7.83 -3.83
CA ARG A 26 -10.64 8.63 -4.45
C ARG A 26 -10.53 10.02 -3.82
N GLN A 27 -11.67 10.64 -3.45
CA GLN A 27 -11.65 11.92 -2.75
C GLN A 27 -11.08 11.80 -1.32
N ASP A 28 -11.29 10.67 -0.62
CA ASP A 28 -10.63 10.40 0.66
C ASP A 28 -9.10 10.35 0.50
N THR A 29 -8.57 9.67 -0.53
CA THR A 29 -7.13 9.66 -0.85
C THR A 29 -6.60 11.07 -1.13
N ILE A 30 -7.30 11.87 -1.94
CA ILE A 30 -6.91 13.27 -2.21
C ILE A 30 -6.91 14.10 -0.93
N ALA A 31 -7.86 13.89 -0.02
CA ALA A 31 -7.87 14.58 1.27
C ALA A 31 -6.64 14.24 2.12
N CYS A 32 -6.22 12.96 2.15
CA CYS A 32 -4.98 12.54 2.82
C CYS A 32 -3.75 13.19 2.17
N MET A 33 -3.66 13.21 0.83
CA MET A 33 -2.58 13.89 0.10
C MET A 33 -2.47 15.38 0.46
N LYS A 34 -3.60 16.09 0.45
CA LYS A 34 -3.66 17.51 0.86
C LYS A 34 -3.22 17.73 2.30
N TYR A 35 -3.64 16.85 3.21
CA TYR A 35 -3.21 16.91 4.60
C TYR A 35 -1.70 16.75 4.73
N ILE A 36 -1.10 15.75 4.07
CA ILE A 36 0.36 15.56 4.06
C ILE A 36 1.07 16.80 3.52
N ALA A 37 0.58 17.38 2.41
CA ALA A 37 1.17 18.58 1.82
C ALA A 37 1.06 19.82 2.76
N GLN A 38 -0.06 19.97 3.49
CA GLN A 38 -0.21 21.01 4.52
C GLN A 38 0.74 20.80 5.69
N ARG A 39 0.93 19.54 6.10
CA ARG A 39 1.91 19.21 7.15
C ARG A 39 3.33 19.48 6.68
N ALA A 40 3.67 19.17 5.42
CA ALA A 40 4.96 19.53 4.83
C ALA A 40 5.19 21.05 4.84
N ALA A 41 4.16 21.85 4.52
CA ALA A 41 4.25 23.31 4.59
C ALA A 41 4.51 23.84 6.01
N THR A 42 4.04 23.14 7.04
CA THR A 42 4.26 23.50 8.44
C THR A 42 5.64 23.05 8.94
N GLU A 43 6.02 21.80 8.59
CA GLU A 43 7.28 21.20 9.05
C GLU A 43 8.50 21.68 8.27
N THR A 44 8.30 22.12 7.02
CA THR A 44 9.38 22.53 6.10
C THR A 44 10.52 21.50 6.06
N PRO A 45 10.24 20.26 5.56
CA PRO A 45 11.25 19.21 5.54
C PRO A 45 12.40 19.55 4.58
N ASN A 46 13.60 19.11 4.95
CA ASN A 46 14.74 19.17 4.04
C ASN A 46 14.57 18.16 2.89
N VAL A 47 13.99 16.98 3.18
CA VAL A 47 13.66 15.98 2.18
C VAL A 47 12.27 15.43 2.45
N THR A 48 11.42 15.42 1.42
CA THR A 48 10.17 14.67 1.42
C THR A 48 10.32 13.45 0.53
N ILE A 49 9.96 12.27 1.04
CA ILE A 49 10.09 10.98 0.38
C ILE A 49 8.70 10.41 0.10
N ILE A 50 8.44 10.04 -1.15
CA ILE A 50 7.30 9.24 -1.60
C ILE A 50 7.89 7.91 -2.05
N ALA A 51 7.81 6.88 -1.20
CA ALA A 51 8.52 5.62 -1.40
C ALA A 51 7.70 4.61 -2.23
N GLY A 52 7.18 5.03 -3.38
CA GLY A 52 6.50 4.20 -4.38
C GLY A 52 4.99 4.12 -4.23
N ASP A 53 4.37 3.47 -5.20
CA ASP A 53 2.93 3.23 -5.36
C ASP A 53 2.10 4.52 -5.22
N LEU A 54 2.44 5.50 -6.08
CA LEU A 54 1.72 6.76 -6.17
C LEU A 54 0.31 6.55 -6.74
N PHE A 55 0.16 5.67 -7.73
CA PHE A 55 -1.10 5.38 -8.40
C PHE A 55 -1.70 4.04 -7.96
N ASN A 56 -3.02 3.89 -8.08
CA ASN A 56 -3.71 2.65 -7.69
C ASN A 56 -3.67 1.58 -8.79
N ARG A 57 -3.55 1.97 -10.06
CA ARG A 57 -3.57 1.05 -11.21
C ARG A 57 -2.58 1.46 -12.28
N SER A 58 -1.84 0.49 -12.80
CA SER A 58 -0.92 0.68 -13.91
C SER A 58 -1.60 0.96 -15.27
N ARG A 59 -2.90 0.76 -15.40
CA ARG A 59 -3.65 0.95 -16.66
C ARG A 59 -3.93 2.43 -16.92
N VAL A 60 -3.15 3.03 -17.79
CA VAL A 60 -3.18 4.47 -18.16
C VAL A 60 -4.27 4.82 -19.20
N TRP A 61 -5.06 3.85 -19.67
CA TRP A 61 -5.97 4.03 -20.82
C TRP A 61 -7.41 4.37 -20.45
N ALA A 62 -7.74 4.53 -19.18
CA ALA A 62 -9.04 5.03 -18.76
C ALA A 62 -8.99 6.56 -18.66
N ASP A 63 -10.09 7.23 -18.97
CA ASP A 63 -10.24 8.70 -18.85
C ASP A 63 -9.85 9.22 -17.46
N THR A 64 -10.05 8.40 -16.41
CA THR A 64 -9.66 8.67 -15.03
C THR A 64 -8.14 8.73 -14.80
N ALA A 65 -7.33 8.08 -15.62
CA ALA A 65 -5.88 8.05 -15.42
C ALA A 65 -5.20 9.39 -15.69
N LEU A 66 -5.73 10.19 -16.61
CA LEU A 66 -5.26 11.57 -16.84
C LEU A 66 -5.59 12.47 -15.64
N ASP A 67 -6.78 12.28 -15.05
CA ASP A 67 -7.19 12.99 -13.84
C ASP A 67 -6.30 12.58 -12.66
N ASP A 68 -5.91 11.31 -12.54
CA ASP A 68 -5.01 10.84 -11.49
C ASP A 68 -3.62 11.49 -11.61
N VAL A 69 -3.05 11.55 -12.81
CA VAL A 69 -1.76 12.22 -13.04
C VAL A 69 -1.87 13.72 -12.74
N ASN A 70 -2.95 14.37 -13.19
CA ASN A 70 -3.18 15.79 -12.93
C ASN A 70 -3.31 16.07 -11.42
N ASP A 71 -4.13 15.27 -10.71
CA ASP A 71 -4.34 15.46 -9.28
C ASP A 71 -3.09 15.11 -8.46
N ALA A 72 -2.32 14.08 -8.85
CA ALA A 72 -1.01 13.80 -8.24
C ALA A 72 -0.08 15.00 -8.32
N ILE A 73 -0.02 15.66 -9.49
CA ILE A 73 0.85 16.81 -9.70
C ILE A 73 0.33 18.06 -8.96
N THR A 74 -0.97 18.38 -9.10
CA THR A 74 -1.52 19.64 -8.62
C THR A 74 -1.81 19.65 -7.14
N GLU A 75 -2.27 18.53 -6.59
CA GLU A 75 -2.72 18.42 -5.20
C GLU A 75 -1.64 17.88 -4.26
N PHE A 76 -0.57 17.27 -4.81
CA PHE A 76 0.45 16.63 -4.00
C PHE A 76 1.88 17.04 -4.38
N ILE A 77 2.38 16.65 -5.55
CA ILE A 77 3.80 16.82 -5.91
C ILE A 77 4.23 18.30 -5.86
N ARG A 78 3.53 19.18 -6.57
CA ARG A 78 3.86 20.63 -6.57
C ARG A 78 3.73 21.28 -5.19
N PRO A 79 2.67 21.04 -4.39
CA PRO A 79 2.62 21.51 -3.02
C PRO A 79 3.80 21.02 -2.16
N LEU A 80 4.24 19.77 -2.31
CA LEU A 80 5.42 19.25 -1.62
C LEU A 80 6.72 19.92 -2.11
N CYS A 81 6.88 20.13 -3.42
CA CYS A 81 8.05 20.85 -3.97
C CYS A 81 8.17 22.27 -3.45
N ARG A 82 7.05 22.96 -3.21
CA ARG A 82 7.03 24.31 -2.62
C ARG A 82 7.38 24.34 -1.13
N SER A 83 7.18 23.22 -0.45
CA SER A 83 7.29 23.11 1.02
C SER A 83 8.55 22.42 1.49
N SER A 84 9.25 21.73 0.60
CA SER A 84 10.45 20.93 0.89
C SER A 84 11.64 21.43 0.10
N GLU A 85 12.85 21.28 0.62
CA GLU A 85 14.04 21.60 -0.16
C GLU A 85 14.26 20.59 -1.29
N HIS A 86 13.96 19.30 -1.03
CA HIS A 86 13.98 18.23 -2.03
C HIS A 86 12.77 17.31 -1.86
N VAL A 87 12.24 16.84 -2.98
CA VAL A 87 11.19 15.80 -3.03
C VAL A 87 11.74 14.60 -3.80
N VAL A 88 11.75 13.45 -3.17
CA VAL A 88 12.14 12.16 -3.74
C VAL A 88 10.88 11.39 -4.07
N LEU A 89 10.66 11.08 -5.33
CA LEU A 89 9.58 10.23 -5.82
C LEU A 89 10.17 8.95 -6.36
N LEU A 90 9.92 7.84 -5.67
CA LEU A 90 10.33 6.51 -6.07
C LEU A 90 9.24 5.83 -6.89
N PHE A 91 9.60 5.13 -7.94
CA PHE A 91 8.72 4.21 -8.65
C PHE A 91 8.45 2.99 -7.76
N GLY A 92 7.18 2.64 -7.60
CA GLY A 92 6.74 1.46 -6.86
C GLY A 92 6.77 0.19 -7.73
N THR A 93 5.63 -0.47 -7.86
CA THR A 93 5.52 -1.68 -8.69
C THR A 93 4.77 -1.41 -9.99
N GLU A 94 5.06 -2.16 -11.06
CA GLU A 94 4.35 -2.03 -12.34
C GLU A 94 2.85 -2.41 -12.26
N ASN A 95 2.41 -2.99 -11.15
CA ASN A 95 1.00 -3.26 -10.89
C ASN A 95 0.21 -1.99 -10.58
N HIS A 96 0.85 -1.04 -9.93
CA HIS A 96 0.28 0.22 -9.47
C HIS A 96 0.83 1.40 -10.25
N ASP A 97 2.14 1.54 -10.33
CA ASP A 97 2.80 2.62 -11.02
C ASP A 97 3.08 2.25 -12.50
N ASN A 98 2.73 3.15 -13.41
CA ASN A 98 2.98 2.96 -14.83
C ASN A 98 4.19 3.78 -15.27
N PRO A 99 5.18 3.19 -15.97
CA PRO A 99 6.35 3.94 -16.44
C PRO A 99 5.99 5.16 -17.27
N ARG A 100 4.94 5.09 -18.13
CA ARG A 100 4.49 6.24 -18.94
C ARG A 100 3.85 7.34 -18.08
N ALA A 101 3.13 6.98 -17.01
CA ALA A 101 2.61 7.97 -16.08
C ALA A 101 3.75 8.72 -15.39
N PHE A 102 4.81 8.02 -14.98
CA PHE A 102 6.01 8.64 -14.39
C PHE A 102 6.77 9.51 -15.40
N GLU A 103 6.87 9.10 -16.67
CA GLU A 103 7.43 9.95 -17.74
C GLU A 103 6.58 11.21 -17.94
N THR A 104 5.25 11.10 -17.90
CA THR A 104 4.33 12.22 -18.00
C THR A 104 4.49 13.15 -16.80
N VAL A 105 4.55 12.62 -15.57
CA VAL A 105 4.85 13.40 -14.36
C VAL A 105 6.16 14.17 -14.55
N ARG A 106 7.24 13.48 -14.97
CA ARG A 106 8.58 14.08 -15.18
C ARG A 106 8.52 15.24 -16.19
N GLU A 107 7.82 15.05 -17.32
CA GLU A 107 7.73 16.09 -18.34
C GLU A 107 6.93 17.31 -17.87
N ILE A 108 5.79 17.10 -17.19
CA ILE A 108 4.95 18.19 -16.70
C ILE A 108 5.60 18.94 -15.53
N THR A 109 6.43 18.27 -14.75
CA THR A 109 7.09 18.82 -13.55
C THR A 109 8.56 19.18 -13.80
N LYS A 110 9.02 19.24 -15.03
CA LYS A 110 10.44 19.53 -15.38
C LYS A 110 10.98 20.85 -14.84
N ASP A 111 10.07 21.79 -14.52
CA ASP A 111 10.43 23.07 -13.92
C ASP A 111 10.65 23.00 -12.40
N GLU A 112 10.19 21.94 -11.75
CA GLU A 112 10.41 21.65 -10.32
C GLU A 112 11.81 21.07 -10.12
N LYS A 113 12.82 21.94 -9.97
CA LYS A 113 14.25 21.54 -9.92
C LYS A 113 14.63 20.72 -8.68
N ASN A 114 13.79 20.73 -7.68
CA ASN A 114 13.96 20.00 -6.43
C ASN A 114 13.16 18.69 -6.39
N LEU A 115 12.54 18.26 -7.50
CA LEU A 115 11.90 16.97 -7.65
C LEU A 115 12.86 15.96 -8.27
N HIS A 116 13.15 14.88 -7.55
CA HIS A 116 14.00 13.77 -7.97
C HIS A 116 13.15 12.52 -8.17
N ILE A 117 13.04 12.04 -9.42
CA ILE A 117 12.21 10.89 -9.78
C ILE A 117 13.09 9.69 -10.11
N TYR A 118 13.02 8.66 -9.29
CA TYR A 118 13.80 7.43 -9.46
C TYR A 118 12.94 6.29 -10.02
N THR A 119 13.26 5.87 -11.23
CA THR A 119 12.69 4.71 -11.92
C THR A 119 13.73 3.60 -12.14
N ALA A 120 14.96 3.83 -11.71
CA ALA A 120 16.06 2.88 -11.72
C ALA A 120 16.87 3.00 -10.43
N PRO A 121 17.54 1.91 -9.98
CA PRO A 121 18.43 1.95 -8.83
C PRO A 121 19.57 2.96 -9.01
N GLY A 122 19.97 3.62 -7.91
CA GLY A 122 21.10 4.55 -7.96
C GLY A 122 21.36 5.27 -6.65
N VAL A 123 22.45 6.02 -6.61
CA VAL A 123 22.85 6.87 -5.49
C VAL A 123 22.96 8.32 -5.96
N GLU A 124 22.33 9.25 -5.24
CA GLU A 124 22.43 10.68 -5.52
C GLU A 124 22.74 11.46 -4.24
N LYS A 125 23.59 12.47 -4.38
CA LYS A 125 23.94 13.40 -3.29
C LYS A 125 23.14 14.69 -3.44
N LEU A 126 22.34 15.01 -2.42
CA LEU A 126 21.56 16.24 -2.35
C LEU A 126 22.20 17.20 -1.34
N THR A 127 22.05 18.51 -1.60
CA THR A 127 22.55 19.56 -0.68
C THR A 127 21.37 20.26 -0.07
N THR A 128 21.25 20.21 1.26
CA THR A 128 20.17 20.85 2.02
C THR A 128 20.74 21.95 2.92
N SER A 129 19.87 22.79 3.46
CA SER A 129 20.24 23.79 4.48
C SER A 129 20.80 23.16 5.76
N ALA A 130 20.44 21.89 6.03
CA ALA A 130 20.94 21.11 7.16
C ALA A 130 22.23 20.31 6.84
N GLY A 131 22.84 20.54 5.69
CA GLY A 131 24.01 19.82 5.20
C GLY A 131 23.69 18.82 4.08
N PRO A 132 24.70 18.16 3.51
CA PRO A 132 24.52 17.18 2.44
C PRO A 132 23.83 15.91 2.98
N VAL A 133 23.12 15.20 2.08
CA VAL A 133 22.54 13.89 2.32
C VAL A 133 22.64 13.04 1.07
N GLN A 134 22.76 11.74 1.22
CA GLN A 134 22.77 10.80 0.09
C GLN A 134 21.47 10.00 0.10
N ILE A 135 20.88 9.87 -1.08
CA ILE A 135 19.72 9.02 -1.32
C ILE A 135 20.21 7.78 -2.06
N LEU A 136 20.05 6.61 -1.46
CA LEU A 136 20.21 5.33 -2.10
C LEU A 136 18.80 4.87 -2.50
N ALA A 137 18.46 4.99 -3.78
CA ALA A 137 17.17 4.66 -4.32
C ALA A 137 17.13 3.25 -4.88
N LEU A 138 16.17 2.44 -4.45
CA LEU A 138 15.89 1.10 -4.97
C LEU A 138 14.40 1.01 -5.33
N PRO A 139 14.01 1.45 -6.55
CA PRO A 139 12.65 1.36 -7.03
C PRO A 139 12.14 -0.07 -7.05
N GLY A 140 10.82 -0.24 -6.92
CA GLY A 140 10.17 -1.52 -7.07
C GLY A 140 10.44 -2.13 -8.45
N PHE A 141 10.36 -3.43 -8.55
CA PHE A 141 10.63 -4.16 -9.77
C PHE A 141 9.48 -5.13 -10.05
N ASP A 142 9.14 -5.30 -11.34
CA ASP A 142 8.23 -6.36 -11.75
C ASP A 142 8.82 -7.73 -11.37
N LYS A 143 8.16 -8.43 -10.46
CA LYS A 143 8.62 -9.73 -9.95
C LYS A 143 8.67 -10.78 -11.08
N GLY A 144 7.78 -10.68 -12.07
CA GLY A 144 7.79 -11.56 -13.23
C GLY A 144 9.03 -11.36 -14.09
N ARG A 145 9.39 -10.09 -14.36
CA ARG A 145 10.64 -9.77 -15.09
C ARG A 145 11.89 -10.19 -14.30
N LEU A 146 11.88 -9.94 -12.99
CA LEU A 146 13.01 -10.34 -12.15
C LEU A 146 13.27 -11.85 -12.20
N ARG A 147 12.20 -12.66 -12.19
CA ARG A 147 12.29 -14.11 -12.32
C ARG A 147 12.85 -14.56 -13.66
N LEU A 148 12.62 -13.82 -14.76
CA LEU A 148 13.24 -14.13 -16.05
C LEU A 148 14.78 -14.03 -16.01
N PHE A 149 15.31 -13.16 -15.16
CA PHE A 149 16.76 -13.04 -14.94
C PHE A 149 17.28 -14.02 -13.87
N CYS A 150 16.40 -14.64 -13.12
CA CYS A 150 16.71 -15.52 -11.99
C CYS A 150 16.01 -16.87 -12.14
N PRO A 151 16.28 -17.64 -13.23
CA PRO A 151 15.57 -18.90 -13.47
C PRO A 151 15.82 -19.90 -12.34
N GLY A 152 14.81 -20.69 -12.01
CA GLY A 152 14.87 -21.75 -11.02
C GLY A 152 14.12 -23.00 -11.50
N ALA A 153 14.27 -24.10 -10.77
CA ALA A 153 13.56 -25.35 -11.04
C ALA A 153 12.06 -25.26 -10.63
N ASP A 154 11.77 -24.37 -9.71
CA ASP A 154 10.45 -24.08 -9.17
C ASP A 154 10.36 -22.62 -8.67
N LYS A 155 9.15 -22.19 -8.34
CA LYS A 155 8.85 -20.81 -7.88
C LYS A 155 9.66 -20.42 -6.62
N GLU A 156 9.85 -21.36 -5.70
CA GLU A 156 10.63 -21.08 -4.48
C GLU A 156 12.09 -20.81 -4.80
N THR A 157 12.69 -21.57 -5.72
CA THR A 157 14.07 -21.37 -6.18
C THR A 157 14.22 -20.06 -6.95
N GLU A 158 13.25 -19.70 -7.80
CA GLU A 158 13.22 -18.42 -8.50
C GLU A 158 13.14 -17.25 -7.51
N ASN A 159 12.25 -17.31 -6.52
CA ASN A 159 12.15 -16.30 -5.47
C ASN A 159 13.46 -16.16 -4.69
N ARG A 160 14.11 -17.28 -4.37
CA ARG A 160 15.39 -17.28 -3.66
C ARG A 160 16.51 -16.63 -4.48
N ASN A 161 16.59 -16.96 -5.76
CA ASN A 161 17.56 -16.37 -6.67
C ASN A 161 17.32 -14.87 -6.87
N ALA A 162 16.06 -14.46 -7.02
CA ALA A 162 15.67 -13.07 -7.14
C ALA A 162 15.96 -12.28 -5.84
N THR A 163 15.68 -12.90 -4.67
CA THR A 163 16.04 -12.35 -3.36
C THR A 163 17.55 -12.11 -3.27
N ALA A 164 18.37 -13.09 -3.65
CA ALA A 164 19.83 -12.93 -3.65
C ALA A 164 20.27 -11.76 -4.55
N LEU A 165 19.75 -11.70 -5.78
CA LEU A 165 20.08 -10.64 -6.73
C LEU A 165 19.74 -9.25 -6.19
N ILE A 166 18.55 -9.05 -5.65
CA ILE A 166 18.12 -7.73 -5.12
C ILE A 166 18.98 -7.31 -3.93
N ASN A 167 19.30 -8.25 -3.03
CA ASN A 167 20.16 -7.95 -1.89
C ASN A 167 21.59 -7.63 -2.34
N ASP A 168 22.15 -8.33 -3.35
CA ASP A 168 23.46 -8.04 -3.93
C ASP A 168 23.47 -6.66 -4.62
N VAL A 169 22.42 -6.31 -5.36
CA VAL A 169 22.27 -4.97 -5.97
C VAL A 169 22.28 -3.89 -4.89
N LEU A 170 21.54 -4.07 -3.81
CA LEU A 170 21.48 -3.11 -2.70
C LEU A 170 22.86 -2.95 -2.04
N LEU A 171 23.55 -4.04 -1.77
CA LEU A 171 24.92 -4.00 -1.22
C LEU A 171 25.90 -3.37 -2.20
N GLY A 172 25.81 -3.68 -3.49
CA GLY A 172 26.65 -3.07 -4.53
C GLY A 172 26.50 -1.55 -4.54
N LEU A 173 25.27 -1.04 -4.58
CA LEU A 173 24.98 0.40 -4.53
C LEU A 173 25.49 1.05 -3.25
N SER A 174 25.41 0.38 -2.11
CA SER A 174 25.89 0.92 -0.84
C SER A 174 27.39 1.19 -0.81
N THR A 175 28.17 0.58 -1.70
CA THR A 175 29.61 0.84 -1.84
C THR A 175 29.92 2.22 -2.41
N GLU A 176 28.95 2.86 -3.07
CA GLU A 176 29.08 4.21 -3.62
C GLU A 176 28.85 5.31 -2.55
N LEU A 177 28.36 4.93 -1.36
CA LEU A 177 28.06 5.88 -0.29
C LEU A 177 29.35 6.45 0.35
N ASP A 178 29.42 7.76 0.45
CA ASP A 178 30.37 8.47 1.28
C ASP A 178 29.94 8.37 2.76
N LYS A 179 30.67 7.59 3.56
CA LYS A 179 30.35 7.32 4.96
C LYS A 179 30.47 8.54 5.88
N SER A 180 30.97 9.67 5.39
CA SER A 180 31.00 10.94 6.12
C SER A 180 29.73 11.78 5.96
N ILE A 181 28.78 11.36 5.12
CA ILE A 181 27.57 12.06 4.77
C ILE A 181 26.38 11.20 5.18
N PRO A 182 25.37 11.74 5.90
CA PRO A 182 24.15 11.02 6.19
C PRO A 182 23.53 10.41 4.93
N SER A 183 23.03 9.20 5.06
CA SER A 183 22.46 8.44 3.93
C SER A 183 21.11 7.84 4.26
N ILE A 184 20.22 7.88 3.28
CA ILE A 184 18.85 7.39 3.37
C ILE A 184 18.63 6.36 2.27
N LEU A 185 18.27 5.14 2.65
CA LEU A 185 17.73 4.15 1.73
C LEU A 185 16.24 4.46 1.48
N VAL A 186 15.84 4.55 0.22
CA VAL A 186 14.44 4.65 -0.20
C VAL A 186 14.15 3.46 -1.09
N ALA A 187 13.24 2.59 -0.67
CA ALA A 187 12.96 1.34 -1.38
C ALA A 187 11.47 0.96 -1.37
N HIS A 188 11.06 0.17 -2.35
CA HIS A 188 9.70 -0.33 -2.45
C HIS A 188 9.69 -1.86 -2.62
N TYR A 189 9.84 -2.58 -1.51
CA TYR A 189 9.98 -4.04 -1.46
C TYR A 189 9.44 -4.63 -0.16
N THR A 190 9.10 -5.92 -0.21
CA THR A 190 8.89 -6.74 0.99
C THR A 190 10.21 -6.89 1.76
N VAL A 191 10.17 -6.73 3.09
CA VAL A 191 11.29 -7.02 4.00
C VAL A 191 10.98 -8.27 4.82
N ALA A 192 11.89 -9.21 4.87
CA ALA A 192 11.70 -10.44 5.63
C ALA A 192 11.48 -10.14 7.13
N GLY A 193 10.48 -10.80 7.73
CA GLY A 193 10.11 -10.61 9.14
C GLY A 193 9.20 -9.43 9.41
N SER A 194 8.77 -8.66 8.38
CA SER A 194 7.73 -7.65 8.53
C SER A 194 6.33 -8.29 8.58
N GLU A 195 5.37 -7.54 9.12
CA GLU A 195 3.96 -7.94 9.15
C GLU A 195 3.26 -7.49 7.87
N ALA A 196 2.51 -8.40 7.24
CA ALA A 196 1.60 -8.09 6.14
C ALA A 196 0.34 -7.36 6.67
N ASP A 197 -0.47 -6.80 5.75
CA ASP A 197 -1.69 -6.07 6.09
C ASP A 197 -2.69 -6.95 6.86
N ASN A 198 -2.75 -8.24 6.57
CA ASN A 198 -3.57 -9.22 7.28
C ASN A 198 -2.96 -9.73 8.61
N GLY A 199 -1.82 -9.17 9.05
CA GLY A 199 -1.13 -9.55 10.28
C GLY A 199 -0.26 -10.81 10.19
N SER A 200 -0.16 -11.48 9.02
CA SER A 200 0.80 -12.57 8.82
C SER A 200 2.23 -12.02 8.69
N THR A 201 3.23 -12.86 8.87
CA THR A 201 4.64 -12.46 8.76
C THR A 201 5.22 -12.95 7.45
N PHE A 202 5.91 -12.06 6.72
CA PHE A 202 6.62 -12.45 5.51
C PHE A 202 7.86 -13.28 5.80
N LEU A 203 7.95 -14.46 5.20
CA LEU A 203 9.08 -15.37 5.33
C LEU A 203 9.92 -15.39 4.04
N ALA A 204 11.23 -15.44 4.20
CA ALA A 204 12.13 -15.61 3.07
C ALA A 204 11.84 -16.93 2.33
N GLY A 205 11.79 -16.87 0.98
CA GLY A 205 11.48 -17.99 0.10
C GLY A 205 10.02 -18.05 -0.36
N GLN A 206 9.08 -17.44 0.37
CA GLN A 206 7.69 -17.30 -0.08
C GLN A 206 7.55 -16.16 -1.09
N ASP A 207 8.37 -15.11 -0.95
CA ASP A 207 8.39 -13.95 -1.83
C ASP A 207 9.84 -13.49 -2.09
N VAL A 208 10.00 -12.51 -2.99
CA VAL A 208 11.26 -11.77 -3.19
C VAL A 208 11.37 -10.72 -2.09
N VAL A 209 12.36 -10.85 -1.23
CA VAL A 209 12.48 -10.02 -0.03
C VAL A 209 13.86 -9.35 0.11
N ILE A 210 13.88 -8.19 0.74
CA ILE A 210 15.11 -7.62 1.30
C ILE A 210 15.31 -8.19 2.69
N LEU A 211 16.53 -8.64 2.99
CA LEU A 211 16.87 -9.17 4.30
C LEU A 211 17.22 -8.03 5.28
N PRO A 212 16.75 -8.07 6.53
CA PRO A 212 17.14 -7.09 7.55
C PRO A 212 18.66 -6.94 7.70
N SER A 213 19.40 -8.06 7.62
CA SER A 213 20.86 -8.06 7.66
C SER A 213 21.50 -7.32 6.48
N THR A 214 20.85 -7.36 5.31
CA THR A 214 21.31 -6.59 4.15
C THR A 214 21.13 -5.09 4.39
N ILE A 215 19.97 -4.67 4.93
CA ILE A 215 19.74 -3.27 5.31
C ILE A 215 20.82 -2.78 6.29
N ASP A 216 21.09 -3.56 7.34
CA ASP A 216 22.14 -3.24 8.32
C ASP A 216 23.53 -3.15 7.68
N SER A 217 23.83 -4.02 6.71
CA SER A 217 25.12 -4.07 6.01
C SER A 217 25.36 -2.92 5.05
N THR A 218 24.28 -2.23 4.56
CA THR A 218 24.44 -1.02 3.75
C THR A 218 25.11 0.12 4.50
N GLY A 219 24.89 0.16 5.82
CA GLY A 219 25.38 1.23 6.70
C GLY A 219 24.69 2.57 6.44
N VAL A 220 23.46 2.59 5.94
CA VAL A 220 22.63 3.80 5.85
C VAL A 220 22.13 4.21 7.23
N ASP A 221 21.86 5.49 7.42
CA ASP A 221 21.41 6.03 8.70
C ASP A 221 19.90 5.89 8.92
N LEU A 222 19.14 5.85 7.83
CA LEU A 222 17.69 5.70 7.83
C LEU A 222 17.26 4.91 6.59
N ALA A 223 16.26 4.05 6.73
CA ALA A 223 15.65 3.37 5.60
C ALA A 223 14.13 3.61 5.57
N CYS A 224 13.65 4.12 4.43
CA CYS A 224 12.28 4.51 4.17
C CYS A 224 11.68 3.56 3.13
N PHE A 225 10.72 2.75 3.55
CA PHE A 225 10.09 1.73 2.72
C PHE A 225 8.62 2.05 2.43
N GLY A 226 8.16 1.71 1.21
CA GLY A 226 6.77 1.47 0.83
C GLY A 226 6.55 0.00 0.49
N HIS A 227 5.36 -0.34 -0.01
CA HIS A 227 4.88 -1.65 -0.43
C HIS A 227 3.94 -2.34 0.58
N ILE A 228 4.19 -2.24 1.87
CA ILE A 228 3.31 -2.78 2.90
C ILE A 228 2.49 -1.64 3.49
N HIS A 229 1.16 -1.76 3.44
CA HIS A 229 0.25 -0.67 3.82
C HIS A 229 0.16 -0.44 5.32
N ARG A 230 0.71 -1.36 6.13
CA ARG A 230 0.75 -1.26 7.58
C ARG A 230 1.97 -0.49 8.06
N PRO A 231 1.82 0.70 8.69
CA PRO A 231 2.95 1.43 9.25
C PRO A 231 3.63 0.63 10.35
N GLN A 232 4.94 0.43 10.23
CA GLN A 232 5.70 -0.35 11.20
C GLN A 232 7.19 -0.04 11.16
N LYS A 233 7.87 -0.25 12.30
CA LYS A 233 9.32 -0.32 12.35
C LYS A 233 9.78 -1.70 11.93
N LEU A 234 10.81 -1.76 11.11
CA LEU A 234 11.35 -3.01 10.58
C LEU A 234 12.30 -3.71 11.58
N PRO A 235 12.42 -5.05 11.51
CA PRO A 235 13.20 -5.85 12.45
C PRO A 235 14.70 -5.86 12.11
N CYS A 236 15.33 -4.67 12.03
CA CYS A 236 16.77 -4.49 11.80
C CYS A 236 17.35 -3.46 12.78
N ASN A 237 18.70 -3.39 12.87
CA ASN A 237 19.39 -2.44 13.75
C ASN A 237 19.33 -1.03 13.18
N THR A 238 19.46 -0.88 11.88
CA THR A 238 19.26 0.39 11.17
C THR A 238 17.84 0.90 11.40
N PRO A 239 17.64 2.18 11.77
CA PRO A 239 16.32 2.78 11.79
C PRO A 239 15.62 2.64 10.43
N ALA A 240 14.67 1.72 10.32
CA ALA A 240 13.98 1.40 9.09
C ALA A 240 12.47 1.26 9.33
N TYR A 241 11.67 1.82 8.40
CA TYR A 241 10.22 1.93 8.58
C TYR A 241 9.49 1.70 7.27
N TYR A 242 8.40 0.92 7.33
CA TYR A 242 7.32 1.05 6.37
C TYR A 242 6.48 2.26 6.72
N CYS A 243 6.18 3.08 5.71
CA CYS A 243 5.25 4.18 5.90
C CYS A 243 3.82 3.68 6.08
N GLY A 244 3.45 2.68 5.33
CA GLY A 244 2.07 2.31 5.12
C GLY A 244 1.36 3.28 4.17
N SER A 245 0.15 2.94 3.80
CA SER A 245 -0.72 3.84 3.02
C SER A 245 -1.24 4.99 3.91
N PRO A 246 -1.46 6.19 3.36
CA PRO A 246 -2.05 7.29 4.13
C PRO A 246 -3.56 7.18 4.30
N ASN A 247 -4.21 6.19 3.69
CA ASN A 247 -5.64 5.95 3.72
C ASN A 247 -5.89 4.45 3.85
N GLN A 248 -6.91 4.03 4.58
CA GLN A 248 -7.33 2.63 4.60
C GLN A 248 -7.86 2.25 3.20
N LEU A 249 -7.28 1.23 2.59
CA LEU A 249 -7.62 0.81 1.24
C LEU A 249 -8.74 -0.25 1.23
N ASN A 250 -8.74 -1.13 2.21
CA ASN A 250 -9.68 -2.24 2.34
C ASN A 250 -9.88 -2.65 3.81
N PHE A 251 -10.68 -3.72 4.06
CA PHE A 251 -10.99 -4.18 5.42
C PHE A 251 -9.83 -4.89 6.15
N ASN A 252 -8.71 -5.18 5.49
CA ASN A 252 -7.52 -5.68 6.19
C ASN A 252 -6.85 -4.54 7.00
N ASP A 253 -7.13 -3.30 6.64
CA ASP A 253 -6.64 -2.11 7.32
C ASP A 253 -7.48 -1.72 8.54
N GLU A 254 -8.59 -2.44 8.80
CA GLU A 254 -9.49 -2.15 9.93
C GLU A 254 -8.73 -2.16 11.26
N GLY A 255 -8.84 -1.06 12.01
CA GLY A 255 -8.18 -0.89 13.31
C GLY A 255 -6.70 -0.49 13.22
N VAL A 256 -6.12 -0.41 12.03
CA VAL A 256 -4.77 0.12 11.82
C VAL A 256 -4.84 1.63 11.63
N LYS A 257 -3.92 2.36 12.23
CA LYS A 257 -3.78 3.81 12.01
C LYS A 257 -2.92 4.06 10.80
N HIS A 258 -3.39 4.87 9.88
CA HIS A 258 -2.70 5.24 8.65
C HIS A 258 -2.19 6.67 8.71
N GLY A 259 -1.11 6.97 7.97
CA GLY A 259 -0.48 8.30 8.03
C GLY A 259 0.87 8.34 7.34
N PHE A 260 1.80 9.04 7.95
CA PHE A 260 3.17 9.21 7.44
C PHE A 260 4.14 9.43 8.60
N TRP A 261 5.45 9.26 8.32
CA TRP A 261 6.49 9.47 9.30
C TRP A 261 7.17 10.83 9.14
N LEU A 262 7.50 11.43 10.27
CA LEU A 262 8.43 12.55 10.38
C LEU A 262 9.69 12.05 11.07
N HIS A 263 10.83 12.06 10.36
CA HIS A 263 12.10 11.68 10.91
C HIS A 263 13.00 12.91 11.09
N ARG A 264 13.86 12.88 12.09
CA ARG A 264 14.93 13.85 12.29
C ARG A 264 16.25 13.13 12.41
N ILE A 265 17.16 13.39 11.48
CA ILE A 265 18.53 12.89 11.53
C ILE A 265 19.38 13.98 12.21
N TYR A 266 20.01 13.61 13.31
CA TYR A 266 20.99 14.42 14.01
C TYR A 266 22.39 13.88 13.70
N THR A 267 23.26 14.71 13.16
CA THR A 267 24.68 14.38 13.00
C THR A 267 25.41 14.78 14.27
N SER A 268 26.27 13.90 14.79
CA SER A 268 27.15 14.23 15.88
C SER A 268 28.11 15.40 15.52
N PRO A 269 28.56 16.21 16.47
CA PRO A 269 29.59 17.20 16.23
C PRO A 269 30.80 16.57 15.53
N VAL A 270 31.51 17.40 14.74
CA VAL A 270 32.68 16.95 13.97
C VAL A 270 33.70 16.26 14.92
N GLY A 271 33.92 14.96 14.70
CA GLY A 271 34.86 14.15 15.46
C GLY A 271 34.23 13.05 16.33
N GLU A 272 32.93 13.03 16.53
CA GLU A 272 32.24 11.91 17.18
C GLU A 272 31.45 11.08 16.13
N PRO A 273 31.65 9.77 16.07
CA PRO A 273 30.89 8.94 15.14
C PRO A 273 29.46 8.76 15.61
N GLY A 274 28.50 8.94 14.72
CA GLY A 274 27.12 8.52 14.90
C GLY A 274 26.11 9.54 14.40
N THR A 275 25.04 8.99 13.85
CA THR A 275 23.78 9.67 13.56
C THR A 275 22.74 9.14 14.52
N ALA A 276 21.90 10.02 15.09
CA ALA A 276 20.72 9.63 15.84
C ALA A 276 19.49 9.97 15.00
N VAL A 277 18.50 9.07 15.00
CA VAL A 277 17.24 9.26 14.29
C VAL A 277 16.09 9.28 15.29
N GLU A 278 15.40 10.40 15.36
CA GLU A 278 14.09 10.50 16.03
C GLU A 278 12.99 10.34 15.01
N THR A 279 11.93 9.62 15.40
CA THR A 279 10.82 9.30 14.51
C THR A 279 9.49 9.55 15.20
N LYS A 280 8.58 10.25 14.50
CA LYS A 280 7.21 10.48 14.93
C LYS A 280 6.25 10.10 13.82
N PHE A 281 5.22 9.30 14.14
CA PHE A 281 4.12 9.03 13.25
C PHE A 281 3.06 10.14 13.36
N ASP A 282 2.57 10.61 12.21
CA ASP A 282 1.51 11.61 12.12
C ASP A 282 0.34 11.02 11.33
N GLN A 283 -0.83 10.92 11.96
CA GLN A 283 -2.00 10.24 11.39
C GLN A 283 -2.74 11.17 10.42
N THR A 284 -3.13 10.63 9.27
CA THR A 284 -3.96 11.32 8.28
C THR A 284 -5.46 11.26 8.65
N PRO A 285 -6.28 12.16 8.10
CA PRO A 285 -7.74 12.13 8.30
C PRO A 285 -8.40 11.05 7.42
N GLU A 286 -8.02 9.80 7.63
CA GLU A 286 -8.50 8.64 6.88
C GLU A 286 -9.95 8.29 7.23
N ARG A 287 -10.68 7.68 6.29
CA ARG A 287 -12.00 7.10 6.55
C ARG A 287 -11.83 5.66 7.03
N GLN A 288 -12.44 5.34 8.18
CA GLN A 288 -12.31 4.04 8.82
C GLN A 288 -13.14 2.97 8.09
N HIS A 289 -12.59 1.75 8.02
CA HIS A 289 -13.36 0.53 7.75
C HIS A 289 -13.84 -0.04 9.08
N TYR A 290 -15.07 -0.55 9.08
CA TYR A 290 -15.68 -1.10 10.28
C TYR A 290 -16.50 -2.35 9.97
N THR A 291 -16.20 -3.44 10.68
CA THR A 291 -16.95 -4.69 10.59
C THR A 291 -18.04 -4.72 11.66
N TYR A 292 -19.30 -4.53 11.23
CA TYR A 292 -20.47 -4.66 12.09
C TYR A 292 -20.87 -6.12 12.19
N ARG A 293 -20.73 -6.71 13.37
CA ARG A 293 -21.06 -8.12 13.62
C ARG A 293 -22.43 -8.25 14.28
N MET A 294 -23.22 -9.21 13.78
CA MET A 294 -24.56 -9.54 14.30
C MET A 294 -24.61 -11.01 14.66
N GLY A 295 -24.87 -11.30 15.93
CA GLY A 295 -25.17 -12.65 16.41
C GLY A 295 -26.59 -13.10 16.06
N PRO A 296 -26.97 -14.36 16.34
CA PRO A 296 -28.32 -14.90 16.07
C PRO A 296 -29.44 -14.09 16.78
N GLU A 297 -29.15 -13.56 17.96
CA GLU A 297 -30.10 -12.74 18.73
C GLU A 297 -30.32 -11.38 18.06
N ASP A 298 -29.25 -10.75 17.56
CA ASP A 298 -29.29 -9.49 16.84
C ASP A 298 -30.09 -9.59 15.55
N VAL A 299 -29.84 -10.69 14.79
CA VAL A 299 -30.57 -10.98 13.55
C VAL A 299 -32.06 -11.19 13.84
N THR A 300 -32.41 -11.89 14.93
CA THR A 300 -33.80 -12.09 15.35
C THR A 300 -34.46 -10.77 15.76
N ALA A 301 -33.78 -9.97 16.58
CA ALA A 301 -34.27 -8.68 17.04
C ALA A 301 -34.48 -7.73 15.85
N PHE A 302 -33.50 -7.63 14.94
CA PHE A 302 -33.63 -6.80 13.75
C PHE A 302 -34.79 -7.27 12.84
N THR A 303 -34.92 -8.57 12.62
CA THR A 303 -36.01 -9.12 11.78
C THR A 303 -37.40 -8.84 12.36
N ALA A 304 -37.51 -8.84 13.69
CA ALA A 304 -38.79 -8.61 14.38
C ALA A 304 -39.16 -7.13 14.46
N SER A 305 -38.20 -6.24 14.70
CA SER A 305 -38.47 -4.80 15.00
C SER A 305 -38.08 -3.87 13.84
N GLY A 306 -37.16 -4.29 12.96
CA GLY A 306 -36.51 -3.43 11.97
C GLY A 306 -35.59 -2.39 12.61
N GLU A 307 -35.22 -2.53 13.87
CA GLU A 307 -34.29 -1.62 14.56
C GLU A 307 -32.93 -2.27 14.74
N LEU A 308 -31.88 -1.48 14.49
CA LEU A 308 -30.51 -1.95 14.71
C LEU A 308 -30.27 -2.19 16.19
N PRO A 309 -29.59 -3.27 16.58
CA PRO A 309 -28.91 -3.32 17.86
C PRO A 309 -28.04 -2.09 18.04
N GLU A 310 -27.69 -1.73 19.27
CA GLU A 310 -26.96 -0.50 19.56
C GLU A 310 -25.75 -0.33 18.62
N ALA A 311 -25.81 0.73 17.78
CA ALA A 311 -24.77 1.01 16.81
C ALA A 311 -23.58 1.64 17.52
N PRO A 312 -22.38 1.04 17.47
CA PRO A 312 -21.21 1.59 18.13
C PRO A 312 -20.71 2.88 17.44
N GLU A 313 -20.06 3.76 18.19
CA GLU A 313 -19.46 5.02 17.71
C GLU A 313 -18.62 4.88 16.41
N PRO A 314 -17.82 3.78 16.21
CA PRO A 314 -17.04 3.61 14.99
C PRO A 314 -17.85 3.52 13.70
N LEU A 315 -19.16 3.31 13.76
CA LEU A 315 -20.03 3.26 12.57
C LEU A 315 -20.13 4.60 11.85
N LYS A 316 -20.03 5.72 12.60
CA LYS A 316 -20.25 7.04 12.04
C LYS A 316 -19.18 7.39 11.01
N ASP A 317 -19.64 7.75 9.82
CA ASP A 317 -18.79 8.10 8.66
C ASP A 317 -17.86 6.98 8.19
N ALA A 318 -18.06 5.72 8.66
CA ALA A 318 -17.25 4.56 8.29
C ALA A 318 -17.75 3.87 7.03
N ILE A 319 -16.84 3.13 6.40
CA ILE A 319 -17.16 2.11 5.40
C ILE A 319 -17.43 0.83 6.17
N VAL A 320 -18.65 0.33 6.04
CA VAL A 320 -19.14 -0.78 6.87
C VAL A 320 -19.24 -2.05 6.05
N ARG A 321 -18.74 -3.16 6.56
CA ARG A 321 -19.18 -4.50 6.18
C ARG A 321 -19.98 -5.12 7.32
N VAL A 322 -20.99 -5.89 6.97
CA VAL A 322 -21.76 -6.65 7.96
C VAL A 322 -21.37 -8.12 7.87
N ARG A 323 -21.04 -8.70 9.00
CA ARG A 323 -20.88 -10.13 9.20
C ARG A 323 -21.94 -10.60 10.19
N TYR A 324 -22.78 -11.54 9.77
CA TYR A 324 -23.83 -12.06 10.64
C TYR A 324 -23.74 -13.59 10.77
N ASN A 325 -24.04 -14.08 11.96
CA ASN A 325 -24.18 -15.51 12.24
C ASN A 325 -25.66 -15.77 12.55
N CYS A 326 -26.29 -16.71 11.82
CA CYS A 326 -27.68 -17.05 12.00
C CYS A 326 -28.04 -18.39 11.36
N THR A 327 -29.23 -18.94 11.70
CA THR A 327 -29.75 -20.13 11.05
C THR A 327 -30.24 -19.82 9.62
N ALA A 328 -30.37 -20.86 8.79
CA ALA A 328 -30.91 -20.73 7.43
C ALA A 328 -32.35 -20.12 7.39
N GLU A 329 -33.13 -20.33 8.46
CA GLU A 329 -34.48 -19.74 8.58
C GLU A 329 -34.40 -18.23 8.88
N GLN A 330 -33.51 -17.83 9.79
CA GLN A 330 -33.26 -16.44 10.12
C GLN A 330 -32.67 -15.68 8.92
N GLU A 331 -31.77 -16.30 8.16
CA GLU A 331 -31.20 -15.69 6.96
C GLU A 331 -32.26 -15.40 5.89
N LYS A 332 -33.19 -16.33 5.66
CA LYS A 332 -34.31 -16.12 4.73
C LYS A 332 -35.24 -14.97 5.15
N ALA A 333 -35.37 -14.75 6.45
CA ALA A 333 -36.19 -13.66 7.00
C ALA A 333 -35.45 -12.32 7.05
N LEU A 334 -34.11 -12.32 7.00
CA LEU A 334 -33.29 -11.12 7.09
C LEU A 334 -33.41 -10.25 5.82
N ASN A 335 -33.99 -9.07 5.97
CA ASN A 335 -34.01 -8.08 4.89
C ASN A 335 -32.70 -7.30 4.82
N LYS A 336 -31.73 -7.80 4.02
CA LYS A 336 -30.41 -7.18 3.86
C LYS A 336 -30.49 -5.73 3.34
N ALA A 337 -31.45 -5.43 2.48
CA ALA A 337 -31.62 -4.07 1.93
C ALA A 337 -32.10 -3.07 3.00
N ASP A 338 -33.01 -3.51 3.89
CA ASP A 338 -33.46 -2.68 5.01
C ASP A 338 -32.34 -2.48 6.03
N LEU A 339 -31.55 -3.51 6.33
CA LEU A 339 -30.37 -3.44 7.18
C LEU A 339 -29.36 -2.40 6.65
N GLN A 340 -29.03 -2.44 5.34
CA GLN A 340 -28.17 -1.43 4.71
C GLN A 340 -28.73 -0.02 4.86
N LYS A 341 -30.03 0.15 4.62
CA LYS A 341 -30.70 1.45 4.77
C LYS A 341 -30.64 1.98 6.20
N LYS A 342 -30.85 1.12 7.19
CA LYS A 342 -30.75 1.48 8.61
C LYS A 342 -29.35 1.85 9.03
N LEU A 343 -28.33 1.12 8.58
CA LEU A 343 -26.93 1.46 8.84
C LEU A 343 -26.53 2.81 8.24
N LEU A 344 -26.97 3.10 7.02
CA LEU A 344 -26.76 4.42 6.40
C LEU A 344 -27.49 5.53 7.18
N ALA A 345 -28.73 5.27 7.65
CA ALA A 345 -29.47 6.21 8.48
C ALA A 345 -28.82 6.43 9.87
N ALA A 346 -28.14 5.41 10.40
CA ALA A 346 -27.37 5.49 11.64
C ALA A 346 -26.03 6.21 11.48
N GLY A 347 -25.66 6.63 10.26
CA GLY A 347 -24.50 7.46 9.99
C GLY A 347 -23.33 6.76 9.28
N ALA A 348 -23.46 5.49 8.88
CA ALA A 348 -22.48 4.84 8.03
C ALA A 348 -22.32 5.62 6.72
N PHE A 349 -21.06 5.78 6.27
CA PHE A 349 -20.78 6.43 4.99
C PHE A 349 -21.20 5.57 3.81
N TYR A 350 -20.89 4.29 3.87
CA TYR A 350 -21.15 3.30 2.84
C TYR A 350 -21.24 1.90 3.45
N VAL A 351 -22.17 1.09 2.98
CA VAL A 351 -22.23 -0.34 3.34
C VAL A 351 -21.71 -1.15 2.16
N ALA A 352 -20.52 -1.69 2.31
CA ALA A 352 -19.82 -2.40 1.24
C ALA A 352 -20.44 -3.78 0.98
N GLU A 353 -20.76 -4.52 2.04
CA GLU A 353 -21.29 -5.88 1.93
C GLU A 353 -22.09 -6.31 3.17
N VAL A 354 -22.99 -7.27 2.99
CA VAL A 354 -23.77 -7.91 4.05
C VAL A 354 -23.73 -9.42 3.81
N LEU A 355 -22.86 -10.12 4.52
CA LEU A 355 -22.58 -11.55 4.31
C LEU A 355 -22.63 -12.34 5.64
N PRO A 356 -22.97 -13.64 5.61
CA PRO A 356 -22.83 -14.50 6.78
C PRO A 356 -21.37 -14.64 7.20
N GLU A 357 -21.13 -14.89 8.50
CA GLU A 357 -19.77 -15.01 9.06
C GLU A 357 -19.07 -16.28 8.63
N ASP A 358 -19.82 -17.37 8.35
CA ASP A 358 -19.30 -18.65 7.87
C ASP A 358 -18.92 -18.68 6.37
N VAL A 359 -19.21 -17.63 5.62
CA VAL A 359 -18.52 -17.44 4.36
C VAL A 359 -17.10 -17.01 4.73
N GLU A 360 -16.20 -17.98 4.90
CA GLU A 360 -14.77 -17.72 4.91
C GLU A 360 -14.50 -16.63 3.89
N ASP A 361 -13.77 -15.61 4.29
CA ASP A 361 -13.42 -14.45 3.45
C ASP A 361 -12.55 -14.96 2.29
N VAL A 362 -13.20 -15.64 1.34
CA VAL A 362 -12.56 -16.17 0.13
C VAL A 362 -11.96 -15.00 -0.68
N ALA A 363 -12.43 -13.78 -0.42
CA ALA A 363 -11.86 -12.55 -0.96
C ALA A 363 -10.65 -12.03 -0.16
N GLY A 364 -10.52 -12.38 1.16
CA GLY A 364 -9.37 -11.96 1.99
C GLY A 364 -8.21 -12.96 1.98
N GLU A 365 -8.47 -14.21 1.59
CA GLU A 365 -7.46 -15.25 1.39
C GLU A 365 -7.33 -15.71 -0.07
N SER A 366 -7.84 -14.97 -1.04
CA SER A 366 -7.28 -15.11 -2.36
C SER A 366 -5.87 -14.52 -2.29
N GLU A 367 -4.93 -15.35 -1.86
CA GLU A 367 -3.58 -15.33 -2.40
C GLU A 367 -3.67 -15.62 -3.92
N VAL A 368 -4.42 -14.81 -4.65
CA VAL A 368 -4.06 -14.49 -6.00
C VAL A 368 -2.78 -13.69 -5.82
N THR A 369 -1.69 -14.42 -5.66
CA THR A 369 -0.37 -13.82 -5.79
C THR A 369 -0.43 -13.11 -7.14
N GLU A 370 -0.04 -11.86 -7.19
CA GLU A 370 -0.01 -10.98 -8.38
C GLU A 370 0.64 -11.62 -9.63
N HIS A 371 0.95 -12.89 -9.60
CA HIS A 371 1.70 -13.68 -10.57
C HIS A 371 1.05 -15.01 -10.99
N GLU A 372 -0.13 -15.35 -10.49
CA GLU A 372 -0.87 -16.50 -11.04
C GLU A 372 -1.69 -16.04 -12.24
N GLY A 373 -1.51 -16.74 -13.35
CA GLY A 373 -2.38 -16.57 -14.50
C GLY A 373 -3.85 -16.85 -14.12
N PRO A 374 -4.83 -16.21 -14.79
CA PRO A 374 -6.26 -16.38 -14.49
C PRO A 374 -6.70 -17.85 -14.46
N THR A 375 -6.06 -18.71 -15.23
CA THR A 375 -6.32 -20.18 -15.27
C THR A 375 -5.88 -20.85 -13.97
N GLU A 376 -4.66 -20.57 -13.51
CA GLU A 376 -4.09 -21.17 -12.28
C GLU A 376 -4.83 -20.67 -11.03
N ALA A 377 -5.20 -19.39 -11.02
CA ALA A 377 -6.01 -18.79 -9.95
C ALA A 377 -7.38 -19.48 -9.85
N LEU A 378 -8.05 -19.74 -10.99
CA LEU A 378 -9.34 -20.43 -11.04
C LEU A 378 -9.21 -21.90 -10.59
N GLU A 379 -8.18 -22.64 -11.05
CA GLU A 379 -7.96 -24.01 -10.63
C GLU A 379 -7.78 -24.14 -9.12
N ARG A 380 -6.97 -23.23 -8.52
CA ARG A 380 -6.77 -23.19 -7.07
C ARG A 380 -8.05 -22.85 -6.33
N TYR A 381 -8.81 -21.89 -6.81
CA TYR A 381 -10.11 -21.51 -6.25
C TYR A 381 -11.09 -22.67 -6.24
N LEU A 382 -11.22 -23.39 -7.36
CA LEU A 382 -12.08 -24.56 -7.46
C LEU A 382 -11.63 -25.71 -6.54
N LYS A 383 -10.32 -25.89 -6.37
CA LYS A 383 -9.74 -26.87 -5.44
C LYS A 383 -10.04 -26.53 -3.98
N LYS A 384 -10.02 -25.22 -3.63
CA LYS A 384 -10.34 -24.72 -2.28
C LYS A 384 -11.84 -24.89 -1.96
N LEU A 385 -12.70 -24.76 -2.96
CA LEU A 385 -14.15 -24.95 -2.81
C LEU A 385 -14.57 -26.42 -2.71
N GLU A 386 -13.62 -27.37 -2.74
CA GLU A 386 -13.89 -28.80 -2.68
C GLU A 386 -14.95 -29.28 -3.71
N VAL A 387 -15.08 -28.58 -4.83
CA VAL A 387 -15.95 -29.00 -5.94
C VAL A 387 -15.50 -30.34 -6.51
N THR A 388 -16.44 -31.13 -6.97
CA THR A 388 -16.11 -32.41 -7.57
C THR A 388 -15.20 -32.25 -8.80
N PRO A 389 -14.32 -33.21 -9.11
CA PRO A 389 -13.45 -33.13 -10.30
C PRO A 389 -14.21 -32.90 -11.62
N GLU A 390 -15.42 -33.44 -11.73
CA GLU A 390 -16.28 -33.28 -12.91
C GLU A 390 -16.82 -31.84 -13.02
N GLU A 391 -17.26 -31.25 -11.92
CA GLU A 391 -17.71 -29.86 -11.86
C GLU A 391 -16.56 -28.89 -12.08
N ALA A 392 -15.39 -29.15 -11.50
CA ALA A 392 -14.19 -28.34 -11.71
C ALA A 392 -13.80 -28.31 -13.20
N ALA A 393 -13.76 -29.46 -13.87
CA ALA A 393 -13.45 -29.55 -15.29
C ALA A 393 -14.46 -28.77 -16.14
N ARG A 394 -15.75 -28.86 -15.82
CA ARG A 394 -16.81 -28.12 -16.52
C ARG A 394 -16.71 -26.60 -16.32
N LEU A 395 -16.38 -26.15 -15.11
CA LEU A 395 -16.20 -24.73 -14.81
C LEU A 395 -14.95 -24.16 -15.50
N MET A 396 -13.86 -24.94 -15.57
CA MET A 396 -12.66 -24.58 -16.32
C MET A 396 -12.92 -24.44 -17.82
N GLU A 397 -13.69 -25.36 -18.40
CA GLU A 397 -14.08 -25.31 -19.82
C GLU A 397 -14.93 -24.05 -20.12
N LEU A 398 -15.87 -23.70 -19.25
CA LEU A 398 -16.70 -22.48 -19.38
C LEU A 398 -15.89 -21.20 -19.20
N ALA A 399 -14.87 -21.21 -18.36
CA ALA A 399 -14.01 -20.05 -18.10
C ALA A 399 -12.95 -19.82 -19.19
N ALA A 400 -12.48 -20.87 -19.87
CA ALA A 400 -11.41 -20.79 -20.86
C ALA A 400 -11.63 -19.72 -21.96
N PRO A 401 -12.85 -19.54 -22.57
CA PRO A 401 -13.07 -18.48 -23.54
C PRO A 401 -13.13 -17.07 -22.94
N LEU A 402 -13.40 -16.94 -21.64
CA LEU A 402 -13.41 -15.65 -20.94
C LEU A 402 -11.98 -15.23 -20.56
N ILE A 403 -11.16 -16.18 -20.13
CA ILE A 403 -9.75 -16.00 -19.82
C ILE A 403 -8.98 -15.55 -21.07
N LYS A 404 -9.18 -16.22 -22.22
CA LYS A 404 -8.56 -15.83 -23.50
C LYS A 404 -8.96 -14.44 -24.04
N LYS A 405 -10.00 -13.84 -23.52
CA LYS A 405 -10.39 -12.46 -23.87
C LYS A 405 -9.79 -11.41 -22.94
N ALA A 406 -9.23 -11.83 -21.82
CA ALA A 406 -8.63 -10.95 -20.80
C ALA A 406 -7.10 -10.82 -20.98
N ASP A 407 -6.47 -11.78 -21.69
CA ASP A 407 -5.09 -11.70 -22.21
C ASP A 407 -5.06 -10.88 -23.52
#